data_4dc6d2bd0a3ff160ecbb56a81edb4f13
#
_entry.id   4dc6d2bd0a3ff160ecbb56a81edb4f13
#
_cell.length_a   1.000
_cell.length_b   1.000
_cell.length_c   1.000
_cell.angle_alpha   90.00
_cell.angle_beta   90.00
_cell.angle_gamma   90.00
#
_symmetry.space_group_name_H-M   'P 1'
#
loop_
_entity.id
_entity.type
_entity.pdbx_description
1 polymer ?
#
loop_
_entity_poly.entity_id
_entity_poly.type
_entity_poly.pdbx_seq_one_letter_code
_entity_poly.pdbx_strand_id
1 'polypeptide(L)'
;MSYWKTELNEGVVTAAYTNAPMNYFCAEGTQELWNLIDEWQDPSVRAVILTGGVDGKFITHYSVEELLDLAKDREAMRLAGTSLTSNYHSLLKNLSNLPKPIIVAMNGDTMGGGFELSLSCDLRIGQN
;
A
#
# COMPACT_ATOMS: atom_id res chain seq x y z
N MET A 1 -0.53 11.26 -12.90
CA MET A 1 -0.98 9.87 -13.14
C MET A 1 -1.18 9.24 -11.76
N SER A 2 -2.28 8.54 -11.54
CA SER A 2 -2.57 7.89 -10.25
C SER A 2 -2.02 6.47 -10.23
N TYR A 3 -1.44 6.06 -9.11
CA TYR A 3 -0.99 4.68 -8.86
C TYR A 3 -2.12 3.76 -8.43
N TRP A 4 -3.14 4.32 -7.78
CA TRP A 4 -4.31 3.57 -7.33
C TRP A 4 -5.52 3.85 -8.21
N LYS A 5 -6.09 2.80 -8.77
CA LYS A 5 -7.38 2.83 -9.43
C LYS A 5 -8.43 2.26 -8.49
N THR A 6 -9.45 3.05 -8.17
CA THR A 6 -10.52 2.65 -7.26
C THR A 6 -11.84 2.55 -7.98
N GLU A 7 -12.66 1.60 -7.54
CA GLU A 7 -14.03 1.41 -8.01
C GLU A 7 -14.91 1.10 -6.80
N LEU A 8 -16.02 1.83 -6.67
CA LEU A 8 -17.02 1.59 -5.62
C LEU A 8 -18.23 0.90 -6.24
N ASN A 9 -18.56 -0.28 -5.72
CA ASN A 9 -19.74 -1.02 -6.13
C ASN A 9 -20.47 -1.58 -4.89
N GLU A 10 -21.73 -1.21 -4.71
CA GLU A 10 -22.57 -1.65 -3.59
C GLU A 10 -21.90 -1.54 -2.20
N GLY A 11 -21.15 -0.47 -1.99
CA GLY A 11 -20.45 -0.21 -0.73
C GLY A 11 -19.09 -0.91 -0.59
N VAL A 12 -18.65 -1.66 -1.59
CA VAL A 12 -17.32 -2.27 -1.61
C VAL A 12 -16.40 -1.50 -2.54
N VAL A 13 -15.30 -0.99 -2.00
CA VAL A 13 -14.23 -0.38 -2.80
C VAL A 13 -13.26 -1.46 -3.22
N THR A 14 -12.98 -1.55 -4.51
CA THR A 14 -11.81 -2.28 -5.03
C THR A 14 -10.74 -1.27 -5.41
N ALA A 15 -9.57 -1.37 -4.80
CA ALA A 15 -8.42 -0.50 -5.06
C ALA A 15 -7.28 -1.33 -5.63
N ALA A 16 -6.92 -1.07 -6.89
CA ALA A 16 -5.86 -1.76 -7.61
C ALA A 16 -4.63 -0.85 -7.74
N TYR A 17 -3.49 -1.31 -7.24
CA TYR A 17 -2.22 -0.60 -7.34
C TYR A 17 -1.49 -0.94 -8.63
N THR A 18 -1.04 0.07 -9.37
CA THR A 18 -0.35 -0.10 -10.65
C THR A 18 0.90 0.78 -10.73
N ASN A 19 2.05 0.13 -10.82
CA ASN A 19 3.36 0.75 -11.07
C ASN A 19 4.21 -0.22 -11.92
N ALA A 20 3.84 -0.34 -13.19
CA ALA A 20 4.50 -1.26 -14.12
C ALA A 20 5.98 -0.90 -14.35
N PRO A 21 6.84 -1.87 -14.68
CA PRO A 21 6.53 -3.30 -14.91
C PRO A 21 6.55 -4.15 -13.64
N MET A 22 7.25 -3.73 -12.59
CA MET A 22 7.51 -4.56 -11.41
C MET A 22 6.47 -4.40 -10.30
N ASN A 23 5.64 -3.39 -10.37
CA ASN A 23 4.65 -3.05 -9.35
C ASN A 23 5.25 -2.75 -7.96
N TYR A 24 6.39 -2.05 -7.94
CA TYR A 24 7.00 -1.59 -6.70
C TYR A 24 6.16 -0.50 -6.04
N PHE A 25 6.00 -0.59 -4.74
CA PHE A 25 5.38 0.46 -3.96
C PHE A 25 6.35 1.63 -3.82
N CYS A 26 5.86 2.85 -3.96
CA CYS A 26 6.67 4.07 -3.98
C CYS A 26 6.07 5.13 -3.05
N ALA A 27 6.83 6.19 -2.82
CA ALA A 27 6.41 7.27 -1.91
C ALA A 27 5.10 7.92 -2.35
N GLU A 28 4.94 8.18 -3.65
CA GLU A 28 3.71 8.76 -4.20
C GLU A 28 2.52 7.80 -4.03
N GLY A 29 2.71 6.51 -4.33
CA GLY A 29 1.67 5.49 -4.13
C GLY A 29 1.28 5.34 -2.65
N THR A 30 2.24 5.50 -1.74
CA THR A 30 2.03 5.54 -0.29
C THR A 30 1.17 6.74 0.11
N GLN A 31 1.48 7.92 -0.43
CA GLN A 31 0.70 9.13 -0.15
C GLN A 31 -0.73 9.06 -0.72
N GLU A 32 -0.89 8.50 -1.92
CA GLU A 32 -2.22 8.28 -2.49
C GLU A 32 -3.04 7.32 -1.62
N LEU A 33 -2.45 6.23 -1.15
CA LEU A 33 -3.15 5.29 -0.27
C LEU A 33 -3.57 5.97 1.05
N TRP A 34 -2.72 6.83 1.60
CA TRP A 34 -3.05 7.60 2.78
C TRP A 34 -4.32 8.42 2.60
N ASN A 35 -4.40 9.15 1.47
CA ASN A 35 -5.57 9.96 1.13
C ASN A 35 -6.82 9.08 0.93
N LEU A 36 -6.67 7.93 0.29
CA LEU A 36 -7.76 6.97 0.09
C LEU A 36 -8.29 6.40 1.41
N ILE A 37 -7.42 6.11 2.39
CA ILE A 37 -7.84 5.64 3.72
C ILE A 37 -8.75 6.68 4.39
N ASP A 38 -8.45 7.98 4.23
CA ASP A 38 -9.30 9.05 4.76
C ASP A 38 -10.65 9.09 4.03
N GLU A 39 -10.67 8.95 2.70
CA GLU A 39 -11.89 8.88 1.91
C GLU A 39 -12.75 7.65 2.27
N TRP A 40 -12.13 6.51 2.57
CA TRP A 40 -12.84 5.27 2.92
C TRP A 40 -13.53 5.31 4.29
N GLN A 41 -13.34 6.36 5.07
CA GLN A 41 -14.11 6.57 6.29
C GLN A 41 -15.57 6.97 6.00
N ASP A 42 -15.88 7.39 4.77
CA ASP A 42 -17.24 7.71 4.36
C ASP A 42 -18.19 6.53 4.61
N PRO A 43 -19.40 6.77 5.16
CA PRO A 43 -20.38 5.72 5.45
C PRO A 43 -20.83 4.90 4.23
N SER A 44 -20.69 5.43 3.01
CA SER A 44 -20.99 4.69 1.78
C SER A 44 -20.01 3.53 1.52
N VAL A 45 -18.81 3.59 2.11
CA VAL A 45 -17.81 2.52 2.03
C VAL A 45 -18.02 1.57 3.21
N ARG A 46 -18.33 0.31 2.91
CA ARG A 46 -18.58 -0.73 3.92
C ARG A 46 -17.42 -1.74 4.03
N ALA A 47 -16.67 -1.93 2.95
CA ALA A 47 -15.51 -2.82 2.89
C ALA A 47 -14.54 -2.37 1.79
N VAL A 48 -13.28 -2.77 1.90
CA VAL A 48 -12.23 -2.46 0.93
C VAL A 48 -11.54 -3.74 0.48
N ILE A 49 -11.27 -3.83 -0.81
CA ILE A 49 -10.43 -4.87 -1.41
C ILE A 49 -9.20 -4.20 -2.00
N LEU A 50 -8.02 -4.62 -1.56
CA LEU A 50 -6.74 -4.21 -2.15
C LEU A 50 -6.21 -5.30 -3.07
N THR A 51 -5.75 -4.93 -4.26
CA THR A 51 -5.20 -5.88 -5.23
C THR A 51 -4.10 -5.23 -6.07
N GLY A 52 -3.35 -6.03 -6.84
CA GLY A 52 -2.38 -5.54 -7.82
C GLY A 52 -3.03 -5.30 -9.18
N GLY A 53 -2.69 -4.20 -9.83
CA GLY A 53 -3.14 -3.85 -11.18
C GLY A 53 -2.18 -4.29 -12.29
N VAL A 54 -1.07 -4.95 -11.96
CA VAL A 54 -0.13 -5.55 -12.90
C VAL A 54 -0.29 -7.07 -12.87
N ASP A 55 -0.40 -7.69 -14.03
CA ASP A 55 -0.61 -9.13 -14.15
C ASP A 55 0.49 -9.94 -13.45
N GLY A 56 0.09 -10.93 -12.65
CA GLY A 56 0.99 -11.78 -11.88
C GLY A 56 1.72 -11.07 -10.71
N LYS A 57 1.34 -9.84 -10.38
CA LYS A 57 1.98 -9.07 -9.32
C LYS A 57 0.94 -8.39 -8.42
N PHE A 58 1.05 -8.62 -7.12
CA PHE A 58 0.36 -7.79 -6.15
C PHE A 58 1.15 -6.48 -5.98
N ILE A 59 1.75 -6.22 -4.84
CA ILE A 59 2.80 -5.19 -4.65
C ILE A 59 4.07 -5.96 -4.38
N THR A 60 4.99 -6.01 -5.33
CA THR A 60 6.12 -6.94 -5.26
C THR A 60 7.11 -6.58 -4.15
N HIS A 61 7.35 -5.28 -3.97
CA HIS A 61 8.26 -4.76 -2.95
C HIS A 61 8.06 -3.25 -2.79
N TYR A 62 8.66 -2.63 -1.78
CA TYR A 62 8.87 -1.19 -1.76
C TYR A 62 10.05 -0.83 -2.68
N SER A 63 10.02 0.34 -3.34
CA SER A 63 11.08 0.77 -4.26
C SER A 63 12.45 0.81 -3.60
N VAL A 64 13.33 -0.10 -4.02
CA VAL A 64 14.71 -0.15 -3.52
C VAL A 64 15.52 1.03 -4.02
N GLU A 65 15.19 1.57 -5.20
CA GLU A 65 15.83 2.76 -5.74
C GLU A 65 15.58 3.98 -4.84
N GLU A 66 14.33 4.19 -4.40
CA GLU A 66 14.01 5.26 -3.44
C GLU A 66 14.74 5.08 -2.11
N LEU A 67 14.81 3.85 -1.61
CA LEU A 67 15.54 3.55 -0.39
C LEU A 67 17.05 3.80 -0.56
N LEU A 68 17.60 3.47 -1.73
CA LEU A 68 18.99 3.71 -2.04
C LEU A 68 19.30 5.21 -2.14
N ASP A 69 18.44 5.98 -2.80
CA ASP A 69 18.60 7.43 -2.91
C ASP A 69 18.55 8.10 -1.53
N LEU A 70 17.64 7.66 -0.68
CA LEU A 70 17.57 8.10 0.70
C LEU A 70 18.85 7.73 1.47
N ALA A 71 19.41 6.53 1.25
CA ALA A 71 20.62 6.05 1.90
C ALA A 71 21.91 6.80 1.47
N LYS A 72 21.90 7.47 0.31
CA LYS A 72 23.03 8.30 -0.14
C LYS A 72 23.21 9.56 0.69
N ASP A 73 22.13 10.10 1.26
CA ASP A 73 22.18 11.25 2.17
C ASP A 73 22.43 10.77 3.61
N ARG A 74 23.71 10.53 3.91
CA ARG A 74 24.12 10.02 5.23
C ARG A 74 23.76 10.96 6.38
N GLU A 75 23.78 12.27 6.14
CA GLU A 75 23.44 13.25 7.17
C GLU A 75 21.95 13.26 7.46
N ALA A 76 21.11 13.24 6.42
CA ALA A 76 19.65 13.10 6.59
C ALA A 76 19.29 11.79 7.31
N MET A 77 19.96 10.68 6.96
CA MET A 77 19.76 9.40 7.65
C MET A 77 20.16 9.45 9.12
N ARG A 78 21.30 10.08 9.42
CA ARG A 78 21.75 10.23 10.80
C ARG A 78 20.78 11.06 11.64
N LEU A 79 20.25 12.14 11.07
CA LEU A 79 19.26 13.00 11.74
C LEU A 79 17.89 12.33 11.88
N ALA A 80 17.44 11.62 10.86
CA ALA A 80 16.16 10.92 10.87
C ALA A 80 16.17 9.72 11.84
N GLY A 81 17.29 8.99 11.93
CA GLY A 81 17.39 7.83 12.80
C GLY A 81 16.26 6.83 12.54
N THR A 82 15.57 6.40 13.60
CA THR A 82 14.45 5.45 13.50
C THR A 82 13.19 6.04 12.86
N SER A 83 13.12 7.37 12.69
CA SER A 83 11.97 8.00 12.04
C SER A 83 11.96 7.85 10.52
N LEU A 84 13.04 7.33 9.93
CA LEU A 84 13.18 7.15 8.48
C LEU A 84 12.03 6.35 7.86
N THR A 85 11.54 5.33 8.57
CA THR A 85 10.44 4.46 8.13
C THR A 85 9.10 4.85 8.76
N SER A 86 9.06 5.93 9.53
CA SER A 86 7.88 6.29 10.34
C SER A 86 6.63 6.57 9.49
N ASN A 87 6.79 7.18 8.31
CA ASN A 87 5.67 7.48 7.42
C ASN A 87 5.01 6.20 6.91
N TYR A 88 5.80 5.21 6.49
CA TYR A 88 5.27 3.94 6.03
C TYR A 88 4.61 3.15 7.18
N HIS A 89 5.27 3.06 8.33
CA HIS A 89 4.68 2.40 9.50
C HIS A 89 3.41 3.10 9.99
N SER A 90 3.36 4.42 9.93
CA SER A 90 2.17 5.19 10.27
C SER A 90 1.02 4.92 9.30
N LEU A 91 1.32 4.78 8.00
CA LEU A 91 0.34 4.35 6.99
C LEU A 91 -0.24 2.97 7.34
N LEU A 92 0.62 1.99 7.61
CA LEU A 92 0.20 0.62 7.96
C LEU A 92 -0.68 0.63 9.21
N LYS A 93 -0.33 1.42 10.21
CA LYS A 93 -1.13 1.58 11.42
C LYS A 93 -2.48 2.25 11.13
N ASN A 94 -2.50 3.27 10.29
CA ASN A 94 -3.72 3.94 9.87
C ASN A 94 -4.66 3.00 9.12
N LEU A 95 -4.09 2.19 8.22
CA LEU A 95 -4.83 1.16 7.49
C LEU A 95 -5.44 0.12 8.45
N SER A 96 -4.66 -0.39 9.41
CA SER A 96 -5.12 -1.38 10.38
C SER A 96 -6.17 -0.84 11.37
N ASN A 97 -6.23 0.47 11.55
CA ASN A 97 -7.19 1.14 12.42
C ASN A 97 -8.49 1.53 11.69
N LEU A 98 -8.56 1.39 10.38
CA LEU A 98 -9.80 1.66 9.65
C LEU A 98 -10.91 0.72 10.15
N PRO A 99 -12.04 1.25 10.67
CA PRO A 99 -13.09 0.42 11.27
C PRO A 99 -13.99 -0.24 10.21
N LYS A 100 -13.38 -0.84 9.20
CA LYS A 100 -14.05 -1.51 8.07
C LYS A 100 -13.21 -2.71 7.64
N PRO A 101 -13.82 -3.80 7.18
CA PRO A 101 -13.08 -4.95 6.66
C PRO A 101 -12.20 -4.55 5.48
N ILE A 102 -10.93 -4.90 5.55
CA ILE A 102 -9.98 -4.75 4.46
C ILE A 102 -9.49 -6.14 4.06
N ILE A 103 -9.77 -6.52 2.82
CA ILE A 103 -9.41 -7.80 2.24
C ILE A 103 -8.31 -7.56 1.23
N VAL A 104 -7.21 -8.27 1.34
CA VAL A 104 -6.15 -8.25 0.33
C VAL A 104 -6.30 -9.45 -0.59
N ALA A 105 -6.54 -9.17 -1.86
CA ALA A 105 -6.50 -10.16 -2.93
C ALA A 105 -5.10 -10.13 -3.55
N MET A 106 -4.20 -10.97 -3.03
CA MET A 106 -2.82 -11.09 -3.52
C MET A 106 -2.80 -11.92 -4.81
N ASN A 107 -2.91 -11.22 -5.93
CA ASN A 107 -3.04 -11.80 -7.26
C ASN A 107 -1.69 -12.09 -7.93
N GLY A 108 -0.62 -12.20 -7.17
CA GLY A 108 0.71 -12.51 -7.67
C GLY A 108 1.81 -12.22 -6.67
N ASP A 109 3.02 -12.04 -7.19
CA ASP A 109 4.24 -11.87 -6.39
C ASP A 109 4.12 -10.72 -5.39
N THR A 110 4.58 -10.98 -4.18
CA THR A 110 4.71 -9.97 -3.10
C THR A 110 5.78 -10.37 -2.10
N MET A 111 6.52 -9.38 -1.61
CA MET A 111 7.49 -9.53 -0.53
C MET A 111 7.75 -8.16 0.12
N GLY A 112 8.52 -8.13 1.20
CA GLY A 112 8.92 -6.90 1.88
C GLY A 112 7.75 -5.96 2.14
N GLY A 113 7.84 -4.70 1.73
CA GLY A 113 6.81 -3.68 1.97
C GLY A 113 5.42 -4.03 1.44
N GLY A 114 5.32 -4.73 0.31
CA GLY A 114 4.03 -5.21 -0.19
C GLY A 114 3.40 -6.26 0.71
N PHE A 115 4.21 -7.19 1.22
CA PHE A 115 3.74 -8.19 2.16
C PHE A 115 3.39 -7.58 3.53
N GLU A 116 4.20 -6.63 4.02
CA GLU A 116 3.91 -5.88 5.25
C GLU A 116 2.56 -5.15 5.17
N LEU A 117 2.25 -4.53 4.01
CA LEU A 117 0.93 -3.94 3.77
C LEU A 117 -0.17 -4.98 3.95
N SER A 118 -0.01 -6.16 3.37
CA SER A 118 -0.99 -7.24 3.47
C SER A 118 -1.22 -7.69 4.91
N LEU A 119 -0.17 -7.71 5.74
CA LEU A 119 -0.25 -8.08 7.16
C LEU A 119 -1.01 -7.05 8.00
N SER A 120 -1.12 -5.81 7.52
CA SER A 120 -1.87 -4.73 8.19
C SER A 120 -3.37 -4.75 7.87
N CYS A 121 -3.80 -5.68 7.03
CA CYS A 121 -5.19 -5.87 6.63
C CYS A 121 -5.85 -7.04 7.36
N ASP A 122 -7.18 -7.14 7.30
CA ASP A 122 -7.94 -8.12 8.09
C ASP A 122 -7.87 -9.52 7.51
N LEU A 123 -8.03 -9.65 6.20
CA LEU A 123 -8.03 -10.92 5.49
C LEU A 123 -7.08 -10.90 4.30
N ARG A 124 -6.41 -12.00 4.05
CA ARG A 124 -5.50 -12.24 2.92
C ARG A 124 -5.97 -13.44 2.12
N ILE A 125 -6.14 -13.24 0.82
CA ILE A 125 -6.45 -14.30 -0.14
C ILE A 125 -5.32 -14.31 -1.15
N GLY A 126 -4.60 -15.42 -1.22
CA GLY A 126 -3.51 -15.61 -2.16
C GLY A 126 -3.95 -16.40 -3.39
N GLN A 127 -3.33 -16.13 -4.53
CA GLN A 127 -3.44 -16.93 -5.73
C GLN A 127 -2.44 -18.09 -5.67
N ASN A 128 -2.89 -19.28 -6.07
CA ASN A 128 -2.00 -20.45 -6.24
C ASN A 128 -1.31 -20.39 -7.61
#